data_62ac87edc53a1d2703d04da858cde1d9
#
_entry.id   62ac87edc53a1d2703d04da858cde1d9
#
_cell.length_a   1.000
_cell.length_b   1.000
_cell.length_c   1.000
_cell.angle_alpha   90.00
_cell.angle_beta   90.00
_cell.angle_gamma   90.00
#
_symmetry.space_group_name_H-M   'P 1'
#
loop_
_entity.id
_entity.type
_entity.pdbx_description
1 polymer ?
#
loop_
_entity_poly.entity_id
_entity_poly.type
_entity_poly.pdbx_seq_one_letter_code
_entity_poly.pdbx_strand_id
1 'polypeptide(L)'
;MNTISVSMIVRDEEENLERCLKSIRPYVDEIIVVDTGSRDKSVEIAERYGARVYHHPWENDFALHRNQSLSYATGDWILKLDADEELFPTDGPELRRTVASGEADYYYCEFHDTKSDGTEHGVFYQVRLFRNHRGMKFERRIHEKLTLKGKEGYARIRFRHYGYFLSPEKMEEKHNVRVKILLEMLKREPQDVYSLNQLASAYSMHRDYAEAIRHGEIALEMRRRRNLKESFFLTTYYTVGQGYLALGKLEEAKKTFLEALDFYPYHLDACYLLTLIYFEQKDLKKFEHFSKRFLEIHEAVEKNPDLLYHYYCHNLDKKKEVLFRLAGTYFSSNDEKSAAEILQLTFEKVGRPAELAESIAFFCAHEKKEDLSIEWLAKAWESEREGGTLPQTLKEDPRLFLHLGLFYEEKKRIDEAIACLKEAKDDSLSFEEKLQKEITLFSILWKKGEVEASISHLSSLVTLSGAKTLILIDKLEDIGIILYDITEALSVKGNRYLALLTLKLAVEIYPQGFDRKRFVPLLEMATRHSGTDVAKVP
;
A
#
# COMPACT_ATOMS: atom_id res chain seq x y z
N MET A 1 38.83 -16.61 -6.38
CA MET A 1 37.43 -16.16 -6.24
C MET A 1 36.69 -16.60 -7.48
N ASN A 2 35.46 -17.10 -7.35
CA ASN A 2 34.63 -17.42 -8.53
C ASN A 2 34.35 -16.16 -9.35
N THR A 3 34.50 -16.27 -10.68
CA THR A 3 34.29 -15.18 -11.63
C THR A 3 32.86 -15.17 -12.15
N ILE A 4 32.34 -13.98 -12.46
CA ILE A 4 30.99 -13.77 -12.96
C ILE A 4 31.04 -13.14 -14.33
N SER A 5 30.50 -13.82 -15.34
CA SER A 5 30.22 -13.25 -16.67
C SER A 5 28.76 -12.82 -16.75
N VAL A 6 28.54 -11.56 -17.11
CA VAL A 6 27.20 -11.10 -17.52
C VAL A 6 26.95 -11.57 -18.95
N SER A 7 25.79 -12.14 -19.21
CA SER A 7 25.33 -12.60 -20.53
C SER A 7 24.09 -11.83 -20.95
N MET A 8 24.20 -11.03 -22.01
CA MET A 8 23.11 -10.17 -22.51
C MET A 8 22.89 -10.38 -24.01
N ILE A 9 21.64 -10.16 -24.44
CA ILE A 9 21.28 -9.87 -25.83
C ILE A 9 20.69 -8.48 -25.87
N VAL A 10 21.07 -7.67 -26.85
CA VAL A 10 20.68 -6.27 -26.92
C VAL A 10 20.20 -5.92 -28.33
N ARG A 11 19.19 -5.06 -28.42
CA ARG A 11 18.77 -4.40 -29.65
C ARG A 11 18.02 -3.12 -29.34
N ASP A 12 18.56 -1.97 -29.76
CA ASP A 12 17.95 -0.65 -29.63
C ASP A 12 17.54 -0.31 -28.19
N GLU A 13 18.49 -0.39 -27.23
CA GLU A 13 18.29 -0.23 -25.79
C GLU A 13 19.11 0.94 -25.18
N GLU A 14 19.42 1.99 -25.98
CA GLU A 14 20.23 3.13 -25.52
C GLU A 14 19.65 3.83 -24.26
N GLU A 15 18.33 3.80 -24.10
CA GLU A 15 17.63 4.42 -22.95
C GLU A 15 17.84 3.65 -21.61
N ASN A 16 18.07 2.34 -21.68
CA ASN A 16 18.09 1.44 -20.53
C ASN A 16 19.48 0.90 -20.17
N LEU A 17 20.26 0.59 -21.21
CA LEU A 17 21.49 -0.19 -21.08
C LEU A 17 22.54 0.46 -20.15
N GLU A 18 22.66 1.79 -20.15
CA GLU A 18 23.61 2.48 -19.28
C GLU A 18 23.27 2.28 -17.79
N ARG A 19 22.01 2.39 -17.42
CA ARG A 19 21.52 2.17 -16.05
C ARG A 19 21.79 0.71 -15.61
N CYS A 20 21.47 -0.25 -16.45
CA CYS A 20 21.72 -1.67 -16.20
C CYS A 20 23.20 -1.93 -15.94
N LEU A 21 24.07 -1.56 -16.90
CA LEU A 21 25.50 -1.82 -16.81
C LEU A 21 26.17 -1.12 -15.63
N LYS A 22 25.78 0.12 -15.34
CA LYS A 22 26.26 0.87 -14.18
C LYS A 22 25.94 0.18 -12.86
N SER A 23 24.76 -0.43 -12.73
CA SER A 23 24.33 -1.10 -11.49
C SER A 23 25.15 -2.35 -11.16
N ILE A 24 25.62 -3.06 -12.20
CA ILE A 24 26.29 -4.36 -12.03
C ILE A 24 27.81 -4.33 -12.19
N ARG A 25 28.35 -3.34 -12.91
CA ARG A 25 29.78 -3.27 -13.30
C ARG A 25 30.76 -3.47 -12.15
N PRO A 26 30.54 -2.93 -10.92
CA PRO A 26 31.45 -3.13 -9.79
C PRO A 26 31.48 -4.58 -9.26
N TYR A 27 30.50 -5.40 -9.62
CA TYR A 27 30.28 -6.71 -9.03
C TYR A 27 30.46 -7.88 -10.00
N VAL A 28 30.93 -7.62 -11.24
CA VAL A 28 31.12 -8.64 -12.28
C VAL A 28 32.52 -8.56 -12.87
N ASP A 29 33.01 -9.67 -13.40
CA ASP A 29 34.37 -9.75 -13.94
C ASP A 29 34.39 -9.55 -15.46
N GLU A 30 33.32 -9.98 -16.14
CA GLU A 30 33.19 -9.96 -17.58
C GLU A 30 31.76 -9.57 -17.99
N ILE A 31 31.63 -8.85 -19.10
CA ILE A 31 30.34 -8.48 -19.70
C ILE A 31 30.37 -8.92 -21.17
N ILE A 32 29.43 -9.80 -21.54
CA ILE A 32 29.23 -10.28 -22.90
C ILE A 32 27.90 -9.74 -23.41
N VAL A 33 27.96 -9.03 -24.51
CA VAL A 33 26.77 -8.50 -25.21
C VAL A 33 26.71 -9.10 -26.61
N VAL A 34 25.62 -9.78 -26.91
CA VAL A 34 25.27 -10.13 -28.30
C VAL A 34 24.32 -9.06 -28.82
N ASP A 35 24.82 -8.22 -29.71
CA ASP A 35 24.03 -7.23 -30.41
C ASP A 35 23.30 -7.88 -31.59
N THR A 36 21.97 -7.73 -31.62
CA THR A 36 21.13 -8.36 -32.66
C THR A 36 20.71 -7.38 -33.75
N GLY A 37 21.47 -6.30 -33.92
CA GLY A 37 21.30 -5.31 -34.99
C GLY A 37 20.77 -3.97 -34.49
N SER A 38 21.36 -3.43 -33.42
CA SER A 38 21.07 -2.07 -32.92
C SER A 38 21.42 -1.01 -33.96
N ARG A 39 20.61 0.04 -33.99
CA ARG A 39 20.77 1.22 -34.85
C ARG A 39 21.01 2.50 -34.04
N ASP A 40 20.87 2.42 -32.74
CA ASP A 40 21.08 3.46 -31.75
C ASP A 40 22.49 3.36 -31.10
N LYS A 41 22.71 4.01 -29.99
CA LYS A 41 24.00 4.03 -29.26
C LYS A 41 24.22 2.81 -28.35
N SER A 42 23.40 1.76 -28.42
CA SER A 42 23.51 0.60 -27.52
C SER A 42 24.91 -0.03 -27.56
N VAL A 43 25.49 -0.21 -28.74
CA VAL A 43 26.84 -0.79 -28.88
C VAL A 43 27.90 0.10 -28.24
N GLU A 44 27.88 1.41 -28.52
CA GLU A 44 28.80 2.39 -27.94
C GLU A 44 28.72 2.40 -26.41
N ILE A 45 27.51 2.34 -25.85
CA ILE A 45 27.29 2.28 -24.42
C ILE A 45 27.88 0.98 -23.83
N ALA A 46 27.62 -0.17 -24.45
CA ALA A 46 28.15 -1.45 -24.00
C ALA A 46 29.71 -1.43 -23.94
N GLU A 47 30.35 -0.98 -24.99
CA GLU A 47 31.83 -0.88 -25.11
C GLU A 47 32.41 0.07 -24.04
N ARG A 48 31.78 1.21 -23.78
CA ARG A 48 32.16 2.18 -22.74
C ARG A 48 32.20 1.56 -21.33
N TYR A 49 31.32 0.59 -21.06
CA TYR A 49 31.31 -0.17 -19.81
C TYR A 49 32.24 -1.40 -19.82
N GLY A 50 33.03 -1.57 -20.88
CA GLY A 50 34.00 -2.65 -21.02
C GLY A 50 33.38 -3.99 -21.40
N ALA A 51 32.23 -3.97 -22.05
CA ALA A 51 31.63 -5.19 -22.60
C ALA A 51 32.36 -5.65 -23.86
N ARG A 52 32.45 -6.97 -24.03
CA ARG A 52 32.80 -7.59 -25.32
C ARG A 52 31.53 -7.73 -26.15
N VAL A 53 31.45 -7.00 -27.25
CA VAL A 53 30.27 -6.99 -28.12
C VAL A 53 30.48 -7.93 -29.31
N TYR A 54 29.49 -8.78 -29.57
CA TYR A 54 29.43 -9.72 -30.70
C TYR A 54 28.17 -9.44 -31.53
N HIS A 55 28.31 -9.27 -32.85
CA HIS A 55 27.20 -8.93 -33.73
C HIS A 55 26.61 -10.18 -34.37
N HIS A 56 25.34 -10.44 -34.08
CA HIS A 56 24.56 -11.55 -34.66
C HIS A 56 23.21 -11.01 -35.13
N PRO A 57 22.92 -11.01 -36.45
CA PRO A 57 21.64 -10.55 -36.97
C PRO A 57 20.46 -11.29 -36.34
N TRP A 58 19.37 -10.58 -36.07
CA TRP A 58 18.18 -11.14 -35.44
C TRP A 58 17.52 -12.25 -36.29
N GLU A 59 17.36 -13.44 -35.74
CA GLU A 59 16.79 -14.63 -36.39
C GLU A 59 15.41 -15.06 -35.87
N ASN A 60 14.70 -14.17 -35.16
CA ASN A 60 13.43 -14.48 -34.47
C ASN A 60 13.53 -15.66 -33.49
N ASP A 61 14.66 -15.79 -32.82
CA ASP A 61 14.93 -16.85 -31.87
C ASP A 61 15.79 -16.31 -30.68
N PHE A 62 15.11 -16.02 -29.57
CA PHE A 62 15.77 -15.55 -28.36
C PHE A 62 16.74 -16.58 -27.80
N ALA A 63 16.36 -17.88 -27.77
CA ALA A 63 17.22 -18.92 -27.23
C ALA A 63 18.52 -19.08 -28.02
N LEU A 64 18.47 -18.92 -29.35
CA LEU A 64 19.67 -18.93 -30.21
C LEU A 64 20.65 -17.86 -29.75
N HIS A 65 20.19 -16.59 -29.66
CA HIS A 65 21.07 -15.48 -29.30
C HIS A 65 21.54 -15.52 -27.85
N ARG A 66 20.70 -16.05 -26.92
CA ARG A 66 21.14 -16.33 -25.53
C ARG A 66 22.25 -17.37 -25.50
N ASN A 67 22.11 -18.46 -26.25
CA ASN A 67 23.13 -19.50 -26.32
C ASN A 67 24.42 -19.01 -26.99
N GLN A 68 24.33 -18.13 -27.98
CA GLN A 68 25.51 -17.45 -28.55
C GLN A 68 26.22 -16.63 -27.46
N SER A 69 25.49 -15.81 -26.69
CA SER A 69 26.08 -15.03 -25.58
C SER A 69 26.72 -15.94 -24.52
N LEU A 70 26.09 -17.07 -24.15
CA LEU A 70 26.67 -18.05 -23.25
C LEU A 70 27.97 -18.66 -23.77
N SER A 71 28.09 -18.89 -25.09
CA SER A 71 29.27 -19.50 -25.69
C SER A 71 30.52 -18.63 -25.61
N TYR A 72 30.36 -17.31 -25.46
CA TYR A 72 31.45 -16.35 -25.30
C TYR A 72 31.85 -16.09 -23.84
N ALA A 73 31.01 -16.49 -22.89
CA ALA A 73 31.25 -16.26 -21.47
C ALA A 73 32.29 -17.21 -20.89
N THR A 74 33.30 -16.67 -20.20
CA THR A 74 34.43 -17.45 -19.67
C THR A 74 34.42 -17.59 -18.14
N GLY A 75 33.59 -16.84 -17.42
CA GLY A 75 33.50 -16.89 -15.96
C GLY A 75 32.91 -18.21 -15.43
N ASP A 76 33.15 -18.47 -14.16
CA ASP A 76 32.63 -19.68 -13.45
C ASP A 76 31.10 -19.63 -13.31
N TRP A 77 30.54 -18.42 -13.26
CA TRP A 77 29.11 -18.15 -13.11
C TRP A 77 28.63 -17.23 -14.21
N ILE A 78 27.39 -17.44 -14.62
CA ILE A 78 26.67 -16.59 -15.54
C ILE A 78 25.63 -15.78 -14.75
N LEU A 79 25.65 -14.46 -14.93
CA LEU A 79 24.54 -13.58 -14.59
C LEU A 79 23.84 -13.18 -15.88
N LYS A 80 22.68 -13.80 -16.15
CA LYS A 80 21.82 -13.45 -17.31
C LYS A 80 21.06 -12.18 -16.97
N LEU A 81 21.21 -11.13 -17.78
CA LEU A 81 20.46 -9.87 -17.64
C LEU A 81 19.88 -9.39 -18.95
N ASP A 82 18.80 -8.63 -18.86
CA ASP A 82 18.21 -7.85 -19.92
C ASP A 82 18.57 -6.36 -19.72
N ALA A 83 18.59 -5.58 -20.78
CA ALA A 83 19.01 -4.18 -20.72
C ALA A 83 18.10 -3.30 -19.83
N ASP A 84 16.85 -3.69 -19.67
CA ASP A 84 15.83 -3.02 -18.87
C ASP A 84 15.76 -3.51 -17.40
N GLU A 85 16.81 -4.21 -16.94
CA GLU A 85 16.97 -4.68 -15.57
C GLU A 85 18.06 -3.90 -14.82
N GLU A 86 17.83 -3.55 -13.56
CA GLU A 86 18.75 -2.80 -12.70
C GLU A 86 18.91 -3.52 -11.35
N LEU A 87 20.15 -3.84 -10.97
CA LEU A 87 20.43 -4.41 -9.64
C LEU A 87 20.15 -3.35 -8.57
N PHE A 88 19.45 -3.74 -7.49
CA PHE A 88 19.29 -2.86 -6.33
C PHE A 88 20.66 -2.46 -5.76
N PRO A 89 20.90 -1.18 -5.43
CA PRO A 89 22.21 -0.68 -5.00
C PRO A 89 22.81 -1.41 -3.78
N THR A 90 21.96 -1.96 -2.93
CA THR A 90 22.36 -2.67 -1.70
C THR A 90 22.78 -4.13 -1.94
N ASP A 91 22.42 -4.71 -3.09
CA ASP A 91 22.46 -6.16 -3.29
C ASP A 91 23.72 -6.66 -4.03
N GLY A 92 24.56 -5.76 -4.53
CA GLY A 92 25.81 -6.12 -5.18
C GLY A 92 26.77 -6.96 -4.32
N PRO A 93 27.00 -6.63 -3.04
CA PRO A 93 27.76 -7.50 -2.13
C PRO A 93 27.16 -8.88 -1.95
N GLU A 94 25.83 -9.01 -1.96
CA GLU A 94 25.13 -10.29 -1.85
C GLU A 94 25.36 -11.18 -3.08
N LEU A 95 25.34 -10.58 -4.29
CA LEU A 95 25.69 -11.29 -5.52
C LEU A 95 27.07 -11.98 -5.39
N ARG A 96 28.07 -11.26 -4.89
CA ARG A 96 29.41 -11.82 -4.67
C ARG A 96 29.43 -12.90 -3.58
N ARG A 97 28.69 -12.71 -2.47
CA ARG A 97 28.59 -13.73 -1.40
C ARG A 97 27.94 -15.02 -1.90
N THR A 98 26.83 -14.89 -2.63
CA THR A 98 26.10 -16.03 -3.20
C THR A 98 27.00 -16.87 -4.12
N VAL A 99 27.76 -16.23 -4.99
CA VAL A 99 28.70 -16.92 -5.88
C VAL A 99 29.86 -17.57 -5.10
N ALA A 100 30.34 -16.92 -4.04
CA ALA A 100 31.42 -17.45 -3.20
C ALA A 100 30.99 -18.65 -2.35
N SER A 101 29.74 -18.69 -1.86
CA SER A 101 29.20 -19.79 -1.06
C SER A 101 29.14 -21.09 -1.85
N GLY A 102 28.76 -21.00 -3.13
CA GLY A 102 28.68 -22.17 -4.01
C GLY A 102 27.68 -23.24 -3.59
N GLU A 103 26.70 -22.91 -2.76
CA GLU A 103 25.76 -23.86 -2.15
C GLU A 103 24.77 -24.47 -3.13
N ALA A 104 24.55 -23.82 -4.29
CA ALA A 104 23.66 -24.28 -5.34
C ALA A 104 24.34 -24.18 -6.72
N ASP A 105 23.70 -24.74 -7.74
CA ASP A 105 24.15 -24.67 -9.14
C ASP A 105 23.45 -23.56 -9.93
N TYR A 106 22.27 -23.13 -9.48
CA TYR A 106 21.55 -21.98 -10.00
C TYR A 106 20.70 -21.34 -8.90
N TYR A 107 20.45 -20.03 -9.06
CA TYR A 107 19.71 -19.24 -8.09
C TYR A 107 18.56 -18.47 -8.74
N TYR A 108 17.40 -18.52 -8.08
CA TYR A 108 16.33 -17.58 -8.32
C TYR A 108 16.68 -16.24 -7.68
N CYS A 109 16.46 -15.17 -8.43
CA CYS A 109 16.57 -13.79 -7.99
C CYS A 109 15.19 -13.12 -8.01
N GLU A 110 15.00 -12.13 -7.18
CA GLU A 110 13.73 -11.40 -7.03
C GLU A 110 13.67 -10.21 -7.99
N PHE A 111 12.54 -10.04 -8.66
CA PHE A 111 12.29 -8.96 -9.61
C PHE A 111 11.10 -8.12 -9.19
N HIS A 112 11.27 -6.80 -9.24
CA HIS A 112 10.24 -5.80 -8.99
C HIS A 112 9.93 -5.08 -10.30
N ASP A 113 8.72 -5.31 -10.84
CA ASP A 113 8.24 -4.50 -11.96
C ASP A 113 8.06 -3.05 -11.52
N THR A 114 8.83 -2.16 -12.12
CA THR A 114 9.00 -0.78 -11.67
C THR A 114 8.66 0.17 -12.81
N LYS A 115 7.82 1.18 -12.53
CA LYS A 115 7.58 2.30 -13.45
C LYS A 115 8.77 3.27 -13.46
N SER A 116 8.78 4.16 -14.45
CA SER A 116 9.78 5.23 -14.56
C SER A 116 9.80 6.19 -13.36
N ASP A 117 8.67 6.33 -12.64
CA ASP A 117 8.54 7.12 -11.41
C ASP A 117 9.02 6.38 -10.14
N GLY A 118 9.47 5.13 -10.27
CA GLY A 118 9.92 4.30 -9.15
C GLY A 118 8.82 3.49 -8.47
N THR A 119 7.56 3.61 -8.91
CA THR A 119 6.43 2.82 -8.35
C THR A 119 6.57 1.35 -8.72
N GLU A 120 6.55 0.47 -7.75
CA GLU A 120 6.59 -0.98 -7.93
C GLU A 120 5.17 -1.55 -8.07
N HIS A 121 4.99 -2.50 -9.00
CA HIS A 121 3.68 -3.08 -9.34
C HIS A 121 3.52 -4.55 -9.04
N GLY A 122 4.59 -5.30 -8.96
CA GLY A 122 4.54 -6.73 -8.73
C GLY A 122 5.92 -7.30 -8.48
N VAL A 123 5.94 -8.46 -7.84
CA VAL A 123 7.17 -9.20 -7.52
C VAL A 123 7.09 -10.58 -8.15
N PHE A 124 8.19 -11.01 -8.77
CA PHE A 124 8.33 -12.35 -9.32
C PHE A 124 9.76 -12.84 -9.18
N TYR A 125 9.95 -14.13 -9.38
CA TYR A 125 11.25 -14.77 -9.22
C TYR A 125 11.67 -15.47 -10.51
N GLN A 126 12.92 -15.27 -10.92
CA GLN A 126 13.47 -15.91 -12.10
C GLN A 126 14.91 -16.34 -11.85
N VAL A 127 15.33 -17.44 -12.50
CA VAL A 127 16.73 -17.84 -12.50
C VAL A 127 17.52 -16.84 -13.32
N ARG A 128 18.47 -16.16 -12.65
CA ARG A 128 19.39 -15.20 -13.29
C ARG A 128 20.85 -15.56 -13.09
N LEU A 129 21.17 -16.26 -12.00
CA LEU A 129 22.52 -16.62 -11.65
C LEU A 129 22.67 -18.15 -11.71
N PHE A 130 23.60 -18.66 -12.52
CA PHE A 130 23.83 -20.09 -12.65
C PHE A 130 25.28 -20.40 -13.02
N ARG A 131 25.73 -21.64 -12.68
CA ARG A 131 27.08 -22.10 -13.01
C ARG A 131 27.27 -22.23 -14.51
N ASN A 132 28.38 -21.67 -15.00
CA ASN A 132 28.82 -21.89 -16.38
C ASN A 132 29.30 -23.33 -16.58
N HIS A 133 29.39 -23.76 -17.83
CA HIS A 133 29.95 -25.08 -18.25
C HIS A 133 29.26 -26.32 -17.66
N ARG A 134 28.04 -26.20 -17.10
CA ARG A 134 27.21 -27.33 -16.63
C ARG A 134 26.25 -27.88 -17.69
N GLY A 135 26.36 -27.40 -18.93
CA GLY A 135 25.50 -27.78 -20.03
C GLY A 135 24.08 -27.28 -19.89
N MET A 136 23.89 -26.20 -19.12
CA MET A 136 22.66 -25.43 -19.11
C MET A 136 22.59 -24.62 -20.40
N LYS A 137 21.44 -24.60 -21.07
CA LYS A 137 21.20 -23.87 -22.33
C LYS A 137 19.79 -23.36 -22.37
N PHE A 138 19.56 -22.34 -23.18
CA PHE A 138 18.22 -21.85 -23.46
C PHE A 138 17.57 -22.67 -24.57
N GLU A 139 16.27 -22.93 -24.39
CA GLU A 139 15.40 -23.60 -25.36
C GLU A 139 14.17 -22.73 -25.57
N ARG A 140 13.52 -22.84 -26.75
CA ARG A 140 12.34 -22.10 -27.20
C ARG A 140 12.67 -20.73 -27.83
N ARG A 141 12.11 -20.50 -28.99
CA ARG A 141 12.35 -19.27 -29.76
C ARG A 141 11.91 -17.98 -29.06
N ILE A 142 10.87 -18.05 -28.23
CA ILE A 142 10.36 -16.95 -27.40
C ILE A 142 9.92 -17.50 -26.05
N HIS A 143 9.98 -16.66 -25.01
CA HIS A 143 9.86 -17.09 -23.62
C HIS A 143 10.82 -18.25 -23.34
N GLU A 144 12.05 -18.03 -23.73
CA GLU A 144 13.12 -18.99 -23.64
C GLU A 144 13.28 -19.51 -22.21
N LYS A 145 13.40 -20.82 -22.10
CA LYS A 145 13.56 -21.50 -20.81
C LYS A 145 14.97 -22.03 -20.70
N LEU A 146 15.65 -21.68 -19.60
CA LEU A 146 16.94 -22.29 -19.27
C LEU A 146 16.71 -23.74 -18.82
N THR A 147 17.43 -24.68 -19.43
CA THR A 147 17.44 -26.08 -18.99
C THR A 147 18.25 -26.20 -17.71
N LEU A 148 17.58 -26.26 -16.56
CA LEU A 148 18.20 -26.26 -15.26
C LEU A 148 18.83 -27.64 -14.93
N LYS A 149 20.03 -27.63 -14.37
CA LYS A 149 20.75 -28.82 -13.95
C LYS A 149 21.42 -28.56 -12.61
N GLY A 150 21.29 -29.51 -11.67
CA GLY A 150 21.91 -29.44 -10.36
C GLY A 150 20.97 -28.93 -9.28
N LYS A 151 21.57 -28.44 -8.18
CA LYS A 151 20.86 -27.98 -7.00
C LYS A 151 20.37 -26.55 -7.17
N GLU A 152 19.09 -26.33 -6.90
CA GLU A 152 18.53 -24.99 -6.86
C GLU A 152 18.84 -24.24 -5.57
N GLY A 153 18.87 -22.92 -5.68
CA GLY A 153 19.00 -22.00 -4.57
C GLY A 153 18.17 -20.74 -4.80
N TYR A 154 17.98 -20.01 -3.73
CA TYR A 154 17.28 -18.73 -3.72
C TYR A 154 18.21 -17.68 -3.16
N ALA A 155 18.44 -16.61 -3.94
CA ALA A 155 19.34 -15.55 -3.55
C ALA A 155 18.55 -14.29 -3.19
N ARG A 156 18.94 -13.63 -2.11
CA ARG A 156 18.39 -12.31 -1.74
C ARG A 156 19.01 -11.21 -2.61
N ILE A 157 18.87 -11.37 -3.92
CA ILE A 157 19.36 -10.45 -4.95
C ILE A 157 18.14 -9.95 -5.70
N ARG A 158 17.91 -8.63 -5.66
CA ARG A 158 16.75 -7.98 -6.25
C ARG A 158 17.15 -7.17 -7.47
N PHE A 159 16.28 -7.20 -8.44
CA PHE A 159 16.37 -6.40 -9.66
C PHE A 159 15.09 -5.58 -9.87
N ARG A 160 15.23 -4.33 -10.29
CA ARG A 160 14.13 -3.57 -10.89
C ARG A 160 14.02 -3.93 -12.34
N HIS A 161 12.80 -4.10 -12.83
CA HIS A 161 12.51 -4.39 -14.22
C HIS A 161 11.58 -3.31 -14.78
N TYR A 162 12.02 -2.63 -15.86
CA TYR A 162 11.33 -1.48 -16.45
C TYR A 162 10.63 -1.82 -17.77
N GLY A 163 10.67 -3.05 -18.23
CA GLY A 163 10.27 -3.49 -19.57
C GLY A 163 8.77 -3.46 -19.88
N TYR A 164 7.91 -3.21 -18.90
CA TYR A 164 6.44 -3.20 -19.10
C TYR A 164 5.85 -1.79 -19.30
N PHE A 165 6.62 -0.72 -19.12
CA PHE A 165 6.10 0.65 -19.18
C PHE A 165 6.68 1.41 -20.39
N LEU A 166 6.48 0.84 -21.59
CA LEU A 166 6.90 1.41 -22.87
C LEU A 166 5.79 2.27 -23.49
N SER A 167 6.14 3.04 -24.55
CA SER A 167 5.12 3.74 -25.31
C SER A 167 4.09 2.77 -25.91
N PRO A 168 2.83 3.20 -26.15
CA PRO A 168 1.80 2.35 -26.75
C PRO A 168 2.24 1.71 -28.05
N GLU A 169 2.98 2.42 -28.90
CA GLU A 169 3.46 1.93 -30.17
C GLU A 169 4.49 0.81 -30.01
N LYS A 170 5.47 0.99 -29.11
CA LYS A 170 6.46 -0.03 -28.77
C LYS A 170 5.80 -1.27 -28.15
N MET A 171 4.77 -1.07 -27.32
CA MET A 171 3.99 -2.18 -26.72
C MET A 171 3.23 -2.97 -27.80
N GLU A 172 2.60 -2.28 -28.74
CA GLU A 172 1.89 -2.91 -29.87
C GLU A 172 2.85 -3.72 -30.75
N GLU A 173 4.02 -3.17 -31.10
CA GLU A 173 5.03 -3.88 -31.88
C GLU A 173 5.51 -5.16 -31.17
N LYS A 174 5.85 -5.05 -29.87
CA LYS A 174 6.25 -6.20 -29.04
C LYS A 174 5.15 -7.26 -28.99
N HIS A 175 3.88 -6.84 -28.86
CA HIS A 175 2.73 -7.75 -28.86
C HIS A 175 2.63 -8.51 -30.16
N ASN A 176 2.64 -7.82 -31.29
CA ASN A 176 2.48 -8.41 -32.61
C ASN A 176 3.60 -9.43 -32.96
N VAL A 177 4.85 -9.09 -32.64
CA VAL A 177 5.99 -10.00 -32.80
C VAL A 177 5.83 -11.24 -31.92
N ARG A 178 5.45 -11.07 -30.65
CA ARG A 178 5.26 -12.16 -29.68
C ARG A 178 4.17 -13.13 -30.13
N VAL A 179 2.99 -12.61 -30.48
CA VAL A 179 1.83 -13.40 -30.91
C VAL A 179 2.17 -14.16 -32.17
N LYS A 180 2.81 -13.52 -33.16
CA LYS A 180 3.22 -14.17 -34.42
C LYS A 180 4.11 -15.40 -34.17
N ILE A 181 5.16 -15.24 -33.35
CA ILE A 181 6.08 -16.36 -33.07
C ILE A 181 5.36 -17.50 -32.33
N LEU A 182 4.52 -17.18 -31.32
CA LEU A 182 3.77 -18.19 -30.58
C LEU A 182 2.78 -18.96 -31.46
N LEU A 183 2.07 -18.26 -32.35
CA LEU A 183 1.18 -18.91 -33.31
C LEU A 183 1.93 -19.82 -34.31
N GLU A 184 3.14 -19.42 -34.75
CA GLU A 184 3.99 -20.27 -35.58
C GLU A 184 4.46 -21.53 -34.83
N MET A 185 4.79 -21.41 -33.54
CA MET A 185 5.14 -22.56 -32.70
C MET A 185 3.96 -23.49 -32.51
N LEU A 186 2.76 -22.98 -32.23
CA LEU A 186 1.54 -23.78 -32.07
C LEU A 186 1.07 -24.42 -33.37
N LYS A 187 1.38 -23.88 -34.57
CA LYS A 187 1.15 -24.57 -35.85
C LYS A 187 1.99 -25.85 -35.96
N ARG A 188 3.20 -25.87 -35.39
CA ARG A 188 4.08 -27.05 -35.39
C ARG A 188 3.73 -28.02 -34.27
N GLU A 189 3.42 -27.48 -33.10
CA GLU A 189 3.10 -28.24 -31.89
C GLU A 189 1.80 -27.74 -31.26
N PRO A 190 0.61 -28.13 -31.78
CA PRO A 190 -0.68 -27.61 -31.30
C PRO A 190 -0.99 -27.92 -29.84
N GLN A 191 -0.28 -28.87 -29.24
CA GLN A 191 -0.47 -29.32 -27.86
C GLN A 191 0.61 -28.82 -26.92
N ASP A 192 1.39 -27.82 -27.32
CA ASP A 192 2.35 -27.18 -26.44
C ASP A 192 1.65 -26.25 -25.43
N VAL A 193 1.35 -26.80 -24.27
CA VAL A 193 0.63 -26.10 -23.19
C VAL A 193 1.34 -24.83 -22.70
N TYR A 194 2.68 -24.81 -22.79
CA TYR A 194 3.43 -23.62 -22.40
C TYR A 194 3.24 -22.48 -23.39
N SER A 195 3.30 -22.76 -24.71
CA SER A 195 3.00 -21.75 -25.74
C SER A 195 1.55 -21.26 -25.66
N LEU A 196 0.59 -22.14 -25.35
CA LEU A 196 -0.80 -21.74 -25.11
C LEU A 196 -0.93 -20.77 -23.92
N ASN A 197 -0.26 -21.07 -22.80
CA ASN A 197 -0.21 -20.17 -21.64
C ASN A 197 0.38 -18.81 -22.00
N GLN A 198 1.53 -18.80 -22.69
CA GLN A 198 2.20 -17.55 -23.07
C GLN A 198 1.35 -16.72 -24.05
N LEU A 199 0.64 -17.38 -24.96
CA LEU A 199 -0.26 -16.73 -25.91
C LEU A 199 -1.48 -16.13 -25.18
N ALA A 200 -2.06 -16.86 -24.23
CA ALA A 200 -3.14 -16.35 -23.38
C ALA A 200 -2.70 -15.10 -22.60
N SER A 201 -1.51 -15.14 -22.01
CA SER A 201 -0.94 -14.00 -21.29
C SER A 201 -0.70 -12.80 -22.20
N ALA A 202 -0.17 -13.02 -23.43
CA ALA A 202 0.07 -11.96 -24.41
C ALA A 202 -1.24 -11.25 -24.80
N TYR A 203 -2.29 -12.00 -25.09
CA TYR A 203 -3.61 -11.43 -25.39
C TYR A 203 -4.24 -10.71 -24.20
N SER A 204 -4.09 -11.24 -22.98
CA SER A 204 -4.59 -10.60 -21.77
C SER A 204 -3.93 -9.24 -21.51
N MET A 205 -2.60 -9.16 -21.68
CA MET A 205 -1.85 -7.88 -21.57
C MET A 205 -2.31 -6.86 -22.60
N HIS A 206 -2.69 -7.30 -23.78
CA HIS A 206 -3.24 -6.48 -24.86
C HIS A 206 -4.75 -6.22 -24.71
N ARG A 207 -5.39 -6.72 -23.64
CA ARG A 207 -6.83 -6.62 -23.35
C ARG A 207 -7.73 -7.35 -24.36
N ASP A 208 -7.18 -8.26 -25.17
CA ASP A 208 -7.98 -9.17 -25.98
C ASP A 208 -8.39 -10.38 -25.15
N TYR A 209 -9.34 -10.14 -24.25
CA TYR A 209 -9.74 -11.13 -23.25
C TYR A 209 -10.43 -12.36 -23.88
N ALA A 210 -11.07 -12.22 -25.02
CA ALA A 210 -11.70 -13.34 -25.72
C ALA A 210 -10.65 -14.36 -26.17
N GLU A 211 -9.58 -13.91 -26.81
CA GLU A 211 -8.49 -14.79 -27.28
C GLU A 211 -7.67 -15.29 -26.07
N ALA A 212 -7.47 -14.46 -25.03
CA ALA A 212 -6.81 -14.89 -23.81
C ALA A 212 -7.53 -16.08 -23.16
N ILE A 213 -8.86 -15.99 -23.01
CA ILE A 213 -9.68 -17.08 -22.48
C ILE A 213 -9.61 -18.30 -23.41
N ARG A 214 -9.77 -18.12 -24.72
CA ARG A 214 -9.76 -19.22 -25.67
C ARG A 214 -8.50 -20.08 -25.58
N HIS A 215 -7.33 -19.45 -25.56
CA HIS A 215 -6.05 -20.16 -25.50
C HIS A 215 -5.76 -20.70 -24.08
N GLY A 216 -6.10 -19.92 -23.06
CA GLY A 216 -5.93 -20.34 -21.67
C GLY A 216 -6.80 -21.54 -21.30
N GLU A 217 -8.07 -21.57 -21.71
CA GLU A 217 -8.95 -22.73 -21.45
C GLU A 217 -8.45 -24.00 -22.14
N ILE A 218 -7.91 -23.92 -23.37
CA ILE A 218 -7.27 -25.06 -24.00
C ILE A 218 -6.12 -25.59 -23.13
N ALA A 219 -5.27 -24.70 -22.62
CA ALA A 219 -4.17 -25.09 -21.72
C ALA A 219 -4.68 -25.74 -20.43
N LEU A 220 -5.70 -25.16 -19.79
CA LEU A 220 -6.29 -25.69 -18.55
C LEU A 220 -6.99 -27.03 -18.78
N GLU A 221 -7.69 -27.21 -19.91
CA GLU A 221 -8.30 -28.47 -20.25
C GLU A 221 -7.25 -29.59 -20.47
N MET A 222 -6.14 -29.26 -21.13
CA MET A 222 -5.02 -30.21 -21.26
C MET A 222 -4.39 -30.54 -19.92
N ARG A 223 -4.26 -29.54 -19.02
CA ARG A 223 -3.82 -29.76 -17.62
C ARG A 223 -4.71 -30.75 -16.91
N ARG A 224 -6.04 -30.55 -16.97
CA ARG A 224 -7.03 -31.44 -16.31
C ARG A 224 -6.91 -32.86 -16.85
N ARG A 225 -6.90 -33.02 -18.18
CA ARG A 225 -6.86 -34.34 -18.82
C ARG A 225 -5.57 -35.11 -18.58
N ARG A 226 -4.42 -34.40 -18.48
CA ARG A 226 -3.10 -35.02 -18.36
C ARG A 226 -2.57 -34.96 -16.94
N ASN A 227 -3.31 -34.37 -16.00
CA ASN A 227 -2.91 -34.12 -14.61
C ASN A 227 -1.55 -33.40 -14.48
N LEU A 228 -1.34 -32.38 -15.34
CA LEU A 228 -0.12 -31.60 -15.38
C LEU A 228 0.01 -30.75 -14.11
N LYS A 229 1.25 -30.56 -13.60
CA LYS A 229 1.54 -29.91 -12.31
C LYS A 229 2.48 -28.71 -12.42
N GLU A 230 2.85 -28.32 -13.63
CA GLU A 230 3.77 -27.21 -13.86
C GLU A 230 3.22 -25.89 -13.30
N SER A 231 4.09 -25.15 -12.64
CA SER A 231 3.72 -23.92 -11.91
C SER A 231 3.17 -22.79 -12.82
N PHE A 232 3.53 -22.75 -14.10
CA PHE A 232 3.01 -21.73 -15.00
C PHE A 232 1.48 -21.76 -15.16
N PHE A 233 0.81 -22.88 -14.81
CA PHE A 233 -0.65 -22.92 -14.76
C PHE A 233 -1.26 -21.94 -13.75
N LEU A 234 -0.51 -21.52 -12.73
CA LEU A 234 -0.96 -20.48 -11.81
C LEU A 234 -1.24 -19.18 -12.56
N THR A 235 -0.33 -18.77 -13.45
CA THR A 235 -0.53 -17.62 -14.35
C THR A 235 -1.67 -17.88 -15.33
N THR A 236 -1.83 -19.11 -15.84
CA THR A 236 -2.94 -19.43 -16.75
C THR A 236 -4.30 -19.24 -16.06
N TYR A 237 -4.46 -19.73 -14.83
CA TYR A 237 -5.67 -19.53 -14.05
C TYR A 237 -5.98 -18.05 -13.80
N TYR A 238 -4.96 -17.29 -13.41
CA TYR A 238 -5.09 -15.84 -13.23
C TYR A 238 -5.55 -15.15 -14.51
N THR A 239 -4.88 -15.42 -15.64
CA THR A 239 -5.17 -14.84 -16.95
C THR A 239 -6.59 -15.14 -17.41
N VAL A 240 -7.03 -16.40 -17.32
CA VAL A 240 -8.37 -16.82 -17.73
C VAL A 240 -9.44 -16.22 -16.82
N GLY A 241 -9.22 -16.29 -15.49
CA GLY A 241 -10.15 -15.72 -14.52
C GLY A 241 -10.30 -14.21 -14.66
N GLN A 242 -9.21 -13.49 -14.87
CA GLN A 242 -9.22 -12.05 -15.18
C GLN A 242 -9.95 -11.75 -16.50
N GLY A 243 -9.71 -12.54 -17.52
CA GLY A 243 -10.43 -12.42 -18.79
C GLY A 243 -11.95 -12.56 -18.61
N TYR A 244 -12.39 -13.55 -17.84
CA TYR A 244 -13.81 -13.71 -17.51
C TYR A 244 -14.37 -12.53 -16.72
N LEU A 245 -13.62 -11.99 -15.73
CA LEU A 245 -14.03 -10.79 -15.00
C LEU A 245 -14.19 -9.59 -15.93
N ALA A 246 -13.23 -9.35 -16.81
CA ALA A 246 -13.27 -8.24 -17.76
C ALA A 246 -14.45 -8.31 -18.73
N LEU A 247 -14.92 -9.52 -19.06
CA LEU A 247 -16.10 -9.75 -19.88
C LEU A 247 -17.41 -9.88 -19.07
N GLY A 248 -17.40 -9.63 -17.76
CA GLY A 248 -18.58 -9.73 -16.89
C GLY A 248 -19.07 -11.15 -16.61
N LYS A 249 -18.28 -12.18 -16.94
CA LYS A 249 -18.62 -13.60 -16.75
C LYS A 249 -18.21 -14.05 -15.35
N LEU A 250 -18.96 -13.57 -14.33
CA LEU A 250 -18.58 -13.73 -12.93
C LEU A 250 -18.57 -15.18 -12.44
N GLU A 251 -19.49 -16.03 -12.91
CA GLU A 251 -19.57 -17.43 -12.48
C GLU A 251 -18.39 -18.25 -13.00
N GLU A 252 -18.01 -18.02 -14.27
CA GLU A 252 -16.83 -18.64 -14.87
C GLU A 252 -15.54 -18.16 -14.19
N ALA A 253 -15.45 -16.87 -13.87
CA ALA A 253 -14.32 -16.32 -13.13
C ALA A 253 -14.19 -16.98 -11.75
N LYS A 254 -15.28 -17.06 -10.97
CA LYS A 254 -15.28 -17.73 -9.66
C LYS A 254 -14.85 -19.19 -9.77
N LYS A 255 -15.41 -19.93 -10.72
CA LYS A 255 -15.04 -21.34 -10.95
C LYS A 255 -13.53 -21.46 -11.22
N THR A 256 -12.99 -20.60 -12.07
CA THR A 256 -11.57 -20.60 -12.45
C THR A 256 -10.67 -20.31 -11.24
N PHE A 257 -11.01 -19.31 -10.40
CA PHE A 257 -10.21 -18.98 -9.22
C PHE A 257 -10.33 -20.02 -8.11
N LEU A 258 -11.49 -20.65 -7.93
CA LEU A 258 -11.63 -21.75 -6.98
C LEU A 258 -10.77 -22.95 -7.42
N GLU A 259 -10.77 -23.28 -8.72
CA GLU A 259 -9.90 -24.33 -9.27
C GLU A 259 -8.40 -23.96 -9.12
N ALA A 260 -8.06 -22.69 -9.23
CA ALA A 260 -6.70 -22.21 -8.96
C ALA A 260 -6.28 -22.47 -7.50
N LEU A 261 -7.16 -22.23 -6.54
CA LEU A 261 -6.90 -22.51 -5.12
C LEU A 261 -6.84 -24.00 -4.80
N ASP A 262 -7.64 -24.83 -5.49
CA ASP A 262 -7.54 -26.30 -5.40
C ASP A 262 -6.21 -26.81 -5.98
N PHE A 263 -5.73 -26.18 -7.05
CA PHE A 263 -4.45 -26.50 -7.66
C PHE A 263 -3.27 -26.05 -6.80
N TYR A 264 -3.34 -24.84 -6.23
CA TYR A 264 -2.35 -24.26 -5.34
C TYR A 264 -3.00 -23.45 -4.22
N PRO A 265 -3.06 -23.99 -2.99
CA PRO A 265 -3.75 -23.37 -1.86
C PRO A 265 -3.21 -21.99 -1.44
N TYR A 266 -2.01 -21.62 -1.88
CA TYR A 266 -1.37 -20.33 -1.62
C TYR A 266 -1.45 -19.36 -2.79
N HIS A 267 -2.38 -19.55 -3.73
CA HIS A 267 -2.57 -18.64 -4.86
C HIS A 267 -3.23 -17.32 -4.40
N LEU A 268 -2.40 -16.36 -3.99
CA LEU A 268 -2.82 -15.10 -3.38
C LEU A 268 -3.77 -14.32 -4.30
N ASP A 269 -3.41 -14.18 -5.59
CA ASP A 269 -4.20 -13.42 -6.57
C ASP A 269 -5.60 -14.00 -6.77
N ALA A 270 -5.74 -15.31 -6.88
CA ALA A 270 -7.03 -15.96 -7.01
C ALA A 270 -7.90 -15.74 -5.77
N CYS A 271 -7.31 -15.81 -4.58
CA CYS A 271 -8.00 -15.56 -3.32
C CYS A 271 -8.47 -14.11 -3.21
N TYR A 272 -7.60 -13.14 -3.56
CA TYR A 272 -7.97 -11.72 -3.59
C TYR A 272 -9.12 -11.42 -4.55
N LEU A 273 -9.07 -11.95 -5.78
CA LEU A 273 -10.11 -11.72 -6.77
C LEU A 273 -11.46 -12.35 -6.38
N LEU A 274 -11.45 -13.51 -5.71
CA LEU A 274 -12.66 -14.07 -5.11
C LEU A 274 -13.22 -13.15 -4.00
N THR A 275 -12.35 -12.56 -3.19
CA THR A 275 -12.75 -11.57 -2.18
C THR A 275 -13.51 -10.42 -2.83
N LEU A 276 -12.97 -9.84 -3.91
CA LEU A 276 -13.61 -8.74 -4.64
C LEU A 276 -14.95 -9.16 -5.25
N ILE A 277 -15.02 -10.31 -5.90
CA ILE A 277 -16.25 -10.81 -6.53
C ILE A 277 -17.36 -10.96 -5.49
N TYR A 278 -17.09 -11.60 -4.35
CA TYR A 278 -18.10 -11.78 -3.31
C TYR A 278 -18.49 -10.48 -2.61
N PHE A 279 -17.57 -9.52 -2.49
CA PHE A 279 -17.88 -8.17 -2.01
C PHE A 279 -18.89 -7.46 -2.93
N GLU A 280 -18.63 -7.44 -4.25
CA GLU A 280 -19.53 -6.85 -5.25
C GLU A 280 -20.90 -7.55 -5.31
N GLN A 281 -20.92 -8.86 -5.13
CA GLN A 281 -22.17 -9.65 -5.06
C GLN A 281 -22.91 -9.49 -3.73
N LYS A 282 -22.35 -8.77 -2.75
CA LYS A 282 -22.88 -8.63 -1.39
C LYS A 282 -23.09 -9.96 -0.66
N ASP A 283 -22.37 -11.01 -1.05
CA ASP A 283 -22.29 -12.27 -0.32
C ASP A 283 -21.30 -12.13 0.85
N LEU A 284 -21.74 -11.44 1.91
CA LEU A 284 -20.89 -11.05 3.02
C LEU A 284 -20.23 -12.24 3.74
N LYS A 285 -20.90 -13.41 3.77
CA LYS A 285 -20.32 -14.62 4.40
C LYS A 285 -19.12 -15.14 3.61
N LYS A 286 -19.24 -15.22 2.28
CA LYS A 286 -18.13 -15.65 1.44
C LYS A 286 -17.05 -14.58 1.33
N PHE A 287 -17.44 -13.30 1.28
CA PHE A 287 -16.50 -12.19 1.33
C PHE A 287 -15.61 -12.28 2.58
N GLU A 288 -16.21 -12.44 3.76
CA GLU A 288 -15.48 -12.60 5.03
C GLU A 288 -14.55 -13.83 4.99
N HIS A 289 -15.08 -14.98 4.51
CA HIS A 289 -14.31 -16.21 4.40
C HIS A 289 -13.05 -16.04 3.54
N PHE A 290 -13.21 -15.50 2.32
CA PHE A 290 -12.07 -15.31 1.41
C PHE A 290 -11.16 -14.18 1.84
N SER A 291 -11.66 -13.13 2.51
CA SER A 291 -10.82 -12.09 3.13
C SER A 291 -9.90 -12.68 4.20
N LYS A 292 -10.43 -13.48 5.12
CA LYS A 292 -9.63 -14.17 6.13
C LYS A 292 -8.62 -15.13 5.49
N ARG A 293 -9.04 -15.90 4.48
CA ARG A 293 -8.15 -16.78 3.73
C ARG A 293 -7.03 -16.04 3.02
N PHE A 294 -7.32 -14.88 2.42
CA PHE A 294 -6.30 -14.01 1.82
C PHE A 294 -5.25 -13.56 2.85
N LEU A 295 -5.70 -13.14 4.04
CA LEU A 295 -4.81 -12.72 5.12
C LEU A 295 -3.95 -13.88 5.64
N GLU A 296 -4.50 -15.08 5.76
CA GLU A 296 -3.74 -16.29 6.11
C GLU A 296 -2.66 -16.62 5.08
N ILE A 297 -3.00 -16.57 3.78
CA ILE A 297 -2.04 -16.78 2.70
C ILE A 297 -0.95 -15.70 2.73
N HIS A 298 -1.35 -14.43 2.92
CA HIS A 298 -0.40 -13.32 3.00
C HIS A 298 0.57 -13.49 4.17
N GLU A 299 0.08 -13.88 5.34
CA GLU A 299 0.93 -14.16 6.52
C GLU A 299 1.86 -15.36 6.28
N ALA A 300 1.39 -16.39 5.57
CA ALA A 300 2.23 -17.53 5.20
C ALA A 300 3.34 -17.10 4.24
N VAL A 301 3.06 -16.23 3.29
CA VAL A 301 4.04 -15.65 2.34
C VAL A 301 5.06 -14.77 3.07
N GLU A 302 4.63 -13.94 4.03
CA GLU A 302 5.54 -13.14 4.85
C GLU A 302 6.54 -14.01 5.64
N LYS A 303 6.08 -15.16 6.14
CA LYS A 303 6.93 -16.12 6.86
C LYS A 303 7.81 -16.97 5.93
N ASN A 304 7.30 -17.28 4.76
CA ASN A 304 7.98 -18.09 3.76
C ASN A 304 7.74 -17.51 2.34
N PRO A 305 8.58 -16.57 1.89
CA PRO A 305 8.49 -15.98 0.54
C PRO A 305 8.60 -17.01 -0.59
N ASP A 306 9.15 -18.20 -0.33
CA ASP A 306 9.31 -19.28 -1.31
C ASP A 306 7.96 -19.69 -1.94
N LEU A 307 6.87 -19.44 -1.24
CA LEU A 307 5.52 -19.71 -1.73
C LEU A 307 5.17 -18.90 -2.99
N LEU A 308 5.88 -17.81 -3.28
CA LEU A 308 5.69 -16.97 -4.47
C LEU A 308 6.66 -17.29 -5.63
N TYR A 309 7.66 -18.15 -5.44
CA TYR A 309 8.72 -18.38 -6.45
C TYR A 309 8.22 -18.94 -7.78
N HIS A 310 7.01 -19.47 -7.80
CA HIS A 310 6.51 -20.21 -8.96
C HIS A 310 5.53 -19.45 -9.84
N TYR A 311 5.14 -18.22 -9.48
CA TYR A 311 4.23 -17.41 -10.29
C TYR A 311 4.40 -15.91 -10.01
N TYR A 312 3.98 -15.10 -10.98
CA TYR A 312 3.93 -13.64 -10.80
C TYR A 312 2.75 -13.26 -9.93
N CYS A 313 3.02 -12.64 -8.78
CA CYS A 313 2.00 -12.18 -7.85
C CYS A 313 1.68 -10.70 -8.07
N HIS A 314 0.44 -10.40 -8.47
CA HIS A 314 -0.03 -9.06 -8.80
C HIS A 314 -0.61 -8.30 -7.59
N ASN A 315 -1.03 -9.00 -6.54
CA ASN A 315 -1.85 -8.44 -5.48
C ASN A 315 -1.22 -8.55 -4.08
N LEU A 316 0.09 -8.59 -4.02
CA LEU A 316 0.83 -8.69 -2.75
C LEU A 316 0.63 -7.44 -1.87
N ASP A 317 0.44 -6.27 -2.49
CA ASP A 317 0.22 -4.98 -1.83
C ASP A 317 -1.21 -4.77 -1.29
N LYS A 318 -2.14 -5.69 -1.56
CA LYS A 318 -3.59 -5.52 -1.30
C LYS A 318 -4.04 -5.83 0.13
N LYS A 319 -3.13 -6.17 1.02
CA LYS A 319 -3.45 -6.51 2.43
C LYS A 319 -4.24 -5.40 3.13
N LYS A 320 -3.78 -4.15 3.00
CA LYS A 320 -4.45 -2.98 3.59
C LYS A 320 -5.88 -2.80 3.04
N GLU A 321 -6.05 -2.95 1.73
CA GLU A 321 -7.35 -2.83 1.08
C GLU A 321 -8.35 -3.87 1.60
N VAL A 322 -7.93 -5.15 1.69
CA VAL A 322 -8.78 -6.24 2.20
C VAL A 322 -9.20 -5.99 3.65
N LEU A 323 -8.26 -5.56 4.50
CA LEU A 323 -8.54 -5.24 5.90
C LEU A 323 -9.55 -4.11 6.04
N PHE A 324 -9.42 -3.02 5.27
CA PHE A 324 -10.37 -1.90 5.31
C PHE A 324 -11.76 -2.29 4.80
N ARG A 325 -11.85 -3.06 3.69
CA ARG A 325 -13.14 -3.57 3.21
C ARG A 325 -13.83 -4.48 4.23
N LEU A 326 -13.05 -5.31 4.93
CA LEU A 326 -13.55 -6.19 5.99
C LEU A 326 -14.07 -5.37 7.18
N ALA A 327 -13.33 -4.36 7.62
CA ALA A 327 -13.78 -3.45 8.69
C ALA A 327 -15.05 -2.68 8.30
N GLY A 328 -15.14 -2.15 7.06
CA GLY A 328 -16.33 -1.48 6.54
C GLY A 328 -17.56 -2.40 6.49
N THR A 329 -17.34 -3.68 6.16
CA THR A 329 -18.42 -4.67 6.19
C THR A 329 -18.95 -4.90 7.61
N TYR A 330 -18.06 -4.98 8.60
CA TYR A 330 -18.46 -5.09 10.01
C TYR A 330 -19.18 -3.82 10.50
N PHE A 331 -18.72 -2.61 10.13
CA PHE A 331 -19.46 -1.38 10.45
C PHE A 331 -20.84 -1.36 9.82
N SER A 332 -20.98 -1.79 8.57
CA SER A 332 -22.27 -1.87 7.88
C SER A 332 -23.25 -2.87 8.52
N SER A 333 -22.73 -3.89 9.21
CA SER A 333 -23.52 -4.87 9.96
C SER A 333 -23.69 -4.53 11.45
N ASN A 334 -23.30 -3.32 11.87
CA ASN A 334 -23.30 -2.85 13.26
C ASN A 334 -22.43 -3.69 14.22
N ASP A 335 -21.44 -4.41 13.71
CA ASP A 335 -20.45 -5.14 14.49
C ASP A 335 -19.20 -4.28 14.68
N GLU A 336 -19.33 -3.23 15.48
CA GLU A 336 -18.25 -2.27 15.76
C GLU A 336 -17.04 -2.92 16.45
N LYS A 337 -17.29 -3.96 17.25
CA LYS A 337 -16.23 -4.68 17.94
C LYS A 337 -15.30 -5.40 16.95
N SER A 338 -15.86 -6.18 16.03
CA SER A 338 -15.08 -6.87 15.00
C SER A 338 -14.39 -5.87 14.07
N ALA A 339 -15.04 -4.74 13.74
CA ALA A 339 -14.41 -3.67 12.96
C ALA A 339 -13.18 -3.10 13.67
N ALA A 340 -13.31 -2.76 14.97
CA ALA A 340 -12.19 -2.22 15.76
C ALA A 340 -11.04 -3.24 15.89
N GLU A 341 -11.33 -4.54 16.08
CA GLU A 341 -10.31 -5.60 16.12
C GLU A 341 -9.54 -5.70 14.80
N ILE A 342 -10.23 -5.61 13.65
CA ILE A 342 -9.57 -5.63 12.32
C ILE A 342 -8.72 -4.39 12.11
N LEU A 343 -9.18 -3.20 12.52
CA LEU A 343 -8.41 -1.97 12.41
C LEU A 343 -7.17 -2.01 13.31
N GLN A 344 -7.29 -2.54 14.51
CA GLN A 344 -6.16 -2.73 15.41
C GLN A 344 -5.14 -3.73 14.83
N LEU A 345 -5.62 -4.86 14.29
CA LEU A 345 -4.78 -5.83 13.60
C LEU A 345 -4.05 -5.20 12.41
N THR A 346 -4.74 -4.31 11.67
CA THR A 346 -4.15 -3.57 10.56
C THR A 346 -2.98 -2.71 11.03
N PHE A 347 -3.18 -1.96 12.11
CA PHE A 347 -2.18 -1.07 12.70
C PHE A 347 -0.94 -1.84 13.18
N GLU A 348 -1.14 -3.01 13.79
CA GLU A 348 -0.03 -3.81 14.34
C GLU A 348 0.82 -4.49 13.25
N LYS A 349 0.22 -4.84 12.10
CA LYS A 349 0.86 -5.72 11.10
C LYS A 349 1.23 -5.05 9.78
N VAL A 350 0.81 -3.82 9.51
CA VAL A 350 1.01 -3.18 8.20
C VAL A 350 1.88 -1.91 8.31
N GLY A 351 3.16 -2.05 8.62
CA GLY A 351 4.19 -1.00 8.42
C GLY A 351 3.92 0.37 9.05
N ARG A 352 4.58 1.40 8.79
CA ARG A 352 4.62 2.79 9.34
C ARG A 352 3.42 3.19 10.23
N PRO A 353 3.51 3.07 11.55
CA PRO A 353 2.36 3.22 12.45
C PRO A 353 1.58 4.52 12.28
N ALA A 354 2.26 5.66 12.11
CA ALA A 354 1.61 6.96 12.02
C ALA A 354 0.79 7.14 10.73
N GLU A 355 1.38 6.90 9.56
CA GLU A 355 0.69 7.00 8.26
C GLU A 355 -0.50 6.04 8.17
N LEU A 356 -0.38 4.88 8.81
CA LEU A 356 -1.45 3.91 8.85
C LEU A 356 -2.57 4.34 9.79
N ALA A 357 -2.23 4.88 10.97
CA ALA A 357 -3.21 5.42 11.90
C ALA A 357 -3.99 6.59 11.26
N GLU A 358 -3.35 7.49 10.51
CA GLU A 358 -4.01 8.52 9.71
C GLU A 358 -4.97 7.92 8.68
N SER A 359 -4.52 6.88 7.94
CA SER A 359 -5.35 6.21 6.95
C SER A 359 -6.58 5.55 7.58
N ILE A 360 -6.45 4.98 8.77
CA ILE A 360 -7.55 4.40 9.54
C ILE A 360 -8.48 5.50 10.05
N ALA A 361 -7.94 6.62 10.55
CA ALA A 361 -8.73 7.77 10.98
C ALA A 361 -9.60 8.31 9.84
N PHE A 362 -9.00 8.51 8.66
CA PHE A 362 -9.71 8.94 7.46
C PHE A 362 -10.82 7.94 7.05
N PHE A 363 -10.52 6.65 7.08
CA PHE A 363 -11.49 5.60 6.81
C PHE A 363 -12.67 5.64 7.79
N CYS A 364 -12.40 5.76 9.10
CA CYS A 364 -13.45 5.87 10.12
C CYS A 364 -14.32 7.12 9.94
N ALA A 365 -13.72 8.25 9.55
CA ALA A 365 -14.48 9.48 9.22
C ALA A 365 -15.41 9.26 8.03
N HIS A 366 -14.92 8.60 6.97
CA HIS A 366 -15.72 8.25 5.79
C HIS A 366 -16.91 7.35 6.16
N GLU A 367 -16.71 6.40 7.07
CA GLU A 367 -17.76 5.51 7.60
C GLU A 367 -18.64 6.19 8.67
N LYS A 368 -18.49 7.52 8.87
CA LYS A 368 -19.23 8.33 9.87
C LYS A 368 -19.05 7.86 11.31
N LYS A 369 -17.87 7.36 11.62
CA LYS A 369 -17.44 6.95 12.97
C LYS A 369 -16.46 7.98 13.53
N GLU A 370 -16.98 9.18 13.84
CA GLU A 370 -16.18 10.36 14.21
C GLU A 370 -15.32 10.11 15.45
N ASP A 371 -15.89 9.55 16.51
CA ASP A 371 -15.16 9.26 17.75
C ASP A 371 -13.98 8.31 17.51
N LEU A 372 -14.20 7.26 16.73
CA LEU A 372 -13.16 6.30 16.38
C LEU A 372 -12.11 6.91 15.44
N SER A 373 -12.53 7.82 14.54
CA SER A 373 -11.60 8.59 13.69
C SER A 373 -10.64 9.43 14.53
N ILE A 374 -11.17 10.15 15.52
CA ILE A 374 -10.35 11.00 16.43
C ILE A 374 -9.42 10.13 17.26
N GLU A 375 -9.87 8.98 17.76
CA GLU A 375 -9.01 8.04 18.48
C GLU A 375 -7.81 7.57 17.65
N TRP A 376 -8.01 7.24 16.37
CA TRP A 376 -6.94 6.84 15.48
C TRP A 376 -6.02 8.00 15.09
N LEU A 377 -6.57 9.20 14.96
CA LEU A 377 -5.77 10.40 14.75
C LEU A 377 -4.88 10.71 15.96
N ALA A 378 -5.39 10.44 17.18
CA ALA A 378 -4.60 10.54 18.40
C ALA A 378 -3.42 9.56 18.40
N LYS A 379 -3.63 8.32 17.98
CA LYS A 379 -2.54 7.32 17.81
C LYS A 379 -1.50 7.76 16.79
N ALA A 380 -1.94 8.38 15.68
CA ALA A 380 -1.02 8.94 14.68
C ALA A 380 -0.17 10.06 15.29
N TRP A 381 -0.81 10.98 15.98
CA TRP A 381 -0.14 12.08 16.68
C TRP A 381 0.89 11.61 17.71
N GLU A 382 0.54 10.61 18.52
CA GLU A 382 1.45 10.04 19.52
C GLU A 382 2.67 9.38 18.88
N SER A 383 2.47 8.63 17.80
CA SER A 383 3.56 7.94 17.10
C SER A 383 4.55 8.91 16.44
N GLU A 384 4.07 10.04 15.91
CA GLU A 384 4.90 11.04 15.24
C GLU A 384 5.57 12.00 16.25
N ARG A 385 4.96 12.24 17.39
CA ARG A 385 5.53 13.10 18.44
C ARG A 385 6.87 12.58 18.96
N GLU A 386 7.03 11.26 18.98
CA GLU A 386 8.31 10.61 19.30
C GLU A 386 9.36 10.82 18.19
N GLY A 387 8.92 10.92 16.92
CA GLY A 387 9.78 11.13 15.75
C GLY A 387 10.01 12.58 15.31
N GLY A 388 9.30 13.55 15.92
CA GLY A 388 9.46 15.00 15.68
C GLY A 388 8.81 15.53 14.38
N THR A 389 7.97 14.75 13.72
CA THR A 389 7.19 15.17 12.54
C THR A 389 5.70 15.22 12.87
N LEU A 390 4.96 16.13 12.21
CA LEU A 390 3.51 16.22 12.35
C LEU A 390 2.84 15.29 11.33
N PRO A 391 1.78 14.54 11.71
CA PRO A 391 0.92 13.84 10.78
C PRO A 391 0.45 14.73 9.63
N GLN A 392 0.40 14.20 8.41
CA GLN A 392 0.05 14.98 7.22
C GLN A 392 -1.36 15.56 7.32
N THR A 393 -2.31 14.77 7.82
CA THR A 393 -3.71 15.20 8.02
C THR A 393 -3.82 16.42 8.95
N LEU A 394 -3.01 16.47 10.01
CA LEU A 394 -2.98 17.61 10.95
C LEU A 394 -2.30 18.84 10.35
N LYS A 395 -1.36 18.66 9.40
CA LYS A 395 -0.78 19.78 8.64
C LYS A 395 -1.79 20.38 7.68
N GLU A 396 -2.59 19.54 7.04
CA GLU A 396 -3.59 19.95 6.04
C GLU A 396 -4.84 20.55 6.66
N ASP A 397 -5.27 20.03 7.82
CA ASP A 397 -6.41 20.58 8.58
C ASP A 397 -6.07 20.81 10.05
N PRO A 398 -5.51 22.00 10.40
CA PRO A 398 -5.17 22.34 11.77
C PRO A 398 -6.38 22.41 12.75
N ARG A 399 -7.63 22.41 12.24
CA ARG A 399 -8.85 22.36 13.08
C ARG A 399 -8.93 21.05 13.86
N LEU A 400 -8.37 19.98 13.31
CA LEU A 400 -8.36 18.67 13.95
C LEU A 400 -7.61 18.67 15.30
N PHE A 401 -6.72 19.64 15.54
CA PHE A 401 -6.11 19.83 16.84
C PHE A 401 -7.10 20.24 17.93
N LEU A 402 -8.15 20.97 17.59
CA LEU A 402 -9.23 21.24 18.53
C LEU A 402 -9.94 19.94 18.94
N HIS A 403 -10.31 19.10 17.95
CA HIS A 403 -10.96 17.81 18.21
C HIS A 403 -10.08 16.87 19.04
N LEU A 404 -8.78 16.81 18.75
CA LEU A 404 -7.81 16.06 19.53
C LEU A 404 -7.69 16.59 20.97
N GLY A 405 -7.66 17.90 21.13
CA GLY A 405 -7.61 18.51 22.45
C GLY A 405 -8.82 18.17 23.31
N LEU A 406 -10.02 18.20 22.71
CA LEU A 406 -11.27 17.81 23.37
C LEU A 406 -11.28 16.30 23.71
N PHE A 407 -10.81 15.47 22.78
CA PHE A 407 -10.67 14.02 23.02
C PHE A 407 -9.74 13.71 24.19
N TYR A 408 -8.57 14.35 24.27
CA TYR A 408 -7.64 14.14 25.36
C TYR A 408 -8.18 14.69 26.69
N GLU A 409 -8.93 15.79 26.67
CA GLU A 409 -9.60 16.31 27.87
C GLU A 409 -10.62 15.31 28.42
N GLU A 410 -11.44 14.71 27.56
CA GLU A 410 -12.40 13.66 27.92
C GLU A 410 -11.69 12.43 28.52
N LYS A 411 -10.55 12.03 27.95
CA LYS A 411 -9.71 10.93 28.47
C LYS A 411 -8.89 11.32 29.70
N LYS A 412 -9.04 12.55 30.22
CA LYS A 412 -8.28 13.11 31.38
C LYS A 412 -6.76 13.16 31.15
N ARG A 413 -6.32 13.19 29.92
CA ARG A 413 -4.93 13.37 29.50
C ARG A 413 -4.65 14.86 29.31
N ILE A 414 -4.49 15.56 30.43
CA ILE A 414 -4.54 17.02 30.52
C ILE A 414 -3.40 17.71 29.76
N ASP A 415 -2.18 17.20 29.87
CA ASP A 415 -1.01 17.81 29.21
C ASP A 415 -1.07 17.69 27.69
N GLU A 416 -1.56 16.56 27.18
CA GLU A 416 -1.80 16.35 25.76
C GLU A 416 -2.96 17.22 25.25
N ALA A 417 -4.02 17.36 26.03
CA ALA A 417 -5.13 18.25 25.70
C ALA A 417 -4.65 19.70 25.53
N ILE A 418 -3.86 20.21 26.48
CA ILE A 418 -3.28 21.56 26.41
C ILE A 418 -2.37 21.69 25.18
N ALA A 419 -1.51 20.69 24.91
CA ALA A 419 -0.61 20.71 23.77
C ALA A 419 -1.38 20.81 22.46
N CYS A 420 -2.39 19.96 22.24
CA CYS A 420 -3.21 20.00 21.04
C CYS A 420 -4.01 21.30 20.90
N LEU A 421 -4.66 21.78 21.97
CA LEU A 421 -5.43 23.02 21.93
C LEU A 421 -4.57 24.24 21.60
N LYS A 422 -3.30 24.26 22.02
CA LYS A 422 -2.35 25.34 21.65
C LYS A 422 -1.94 25.30 20.18
N GLU A 423 -1.85 24.11 19.58
CA GLU A 423 -1.56 23.94 18.14
C GLU A 423 -2.76 24.29 17.24
N ALA A 424 -3.99 24.29 17.76
CA ALA A 424 -5.18 24.69 17.02
C ALA A 424 -5.14 26.20 16.72
N LYS A 425 -4.77 26.57 15.49
CA LYS A 425 -4.59 27.96 15.05
C LYS A 425 -5.93 28.66 14.88
N ASP A 426 -6.08 29.84 15.48
CA ASP A 426 -7.34 30.62 15.44
C ASP A 426 -7.79 30.96 14.02
N ASP A 427 -6.88 31.21 13.09
CA ASP A 427 -7.20 31.52 11.70
C ASP A 427 -7.91 30.37 10.96
N SER A 428 -7.74 29.13 11.44
CA SER A 428 -8.38 27.94 10.87
C SER A 428 -9.72 27.60 11.53
N LEU A 429 -10.06 28.21 12.66
CA LEU A 429 -11.22 27.88 13.47
C LEU A 429 -12.40 28.83 13.17
N SER A 430 -13.61 28.28 13.17
CA SER A 430 -14.84 29.07 13.20
C SER A 430 -14.96 29.83 14.51
N PHE A 431 -15.90 30.79 14.55
CA PHE A 431 -16.14 31.58 15.76
C PHE A 431 -16.53 30.70 16.97
N GLU A 432 -17.35 29.68 16.75
CA GLU A 432 -17.81 28.76 17.80
C GLU A 432 -16.67 27.85 18.28
N GLU A 433 -15.85 27.37 17.35
CA GLU A 433 -14.66 26.57 17.67
C GLU A 433 -13.62 27.35 18.48
N LYS A 434 -13.42 28.64 18.17
CA LYS A 434 -12.56 29.53 18.99
C LYS A 434 -13.07 29.65 20.40
N LEU A 435 -14.37 29.89 20.57
CA LEU A 435 -14.98 29.97 21.90
C LEU A 435 -14.83 28.65 22.66
N GLN A 436 -15.07 27.52 22.02
CA GLN A 436 -14.93 26.19 22.63
C GLN A 436 -13.49 25.92 23.07
N LYS A 437 -12.51 26.25 22.23
CA LYS A 437 -11.08 26.16 22.55
C LYS A 437 -10.76 26.97 23.82
N GLU A 438 -11.15 28.23 23.85
CA GLU A 438 -10.87 29.12 24.97
C GLU A 438 -11.54 28.68 26.28
N ILE A 439 -12.81 28.23 26.21
CA ILE A 439 -13.53 27.68 27.38
C ILE A 439 -12.80 26.44 27.91
N THR A 440 -12.38 25.55 27.03
CA THR A 440 -11.71 24.32 27.43
C THR A 440 -10.34 24.59 28.02
N LEU A 441 -9.54 25.46 27.42
CA LEU A 441 -8.23 25.86 27.94
C LEU A 441 -8.37 26.56 29.32
N PHE A 442 -9.33 27.47 29.44
CA PHE A 442 -9.63 28.09 30.75
C PHE A 442 -9.96 27.03 31.80
N SER A 443 -10.90 26.12 31.50
CA SER A 443 -11.34 25.07 32.42
C SER A 443 -10.20 24.16 32.89
N ILE A 444 -9.40 23.72 31.94
CA ILE A 444 -8.26 22.81 32.22
C ILE A 444 -7.20 23.49 33.07
N LEU A 445 -6.77 24.69 32.67
CA LEU A 445 -5.72 25.43 33.38
C LEU A 445 -6.17 25.87 34.77
N TRP A 446 -7.45 26.26 34.93
CA TRP A 446 -8.04 26.55 36.20
C TRP A 446 -8.00 25.35 37.16
N LYS A 447 -8.47 24.19 36.70
CA LYS A 447 -8.45 22.94 37.49
C LYS A 447 -7.04 22.46 37.84
N LYS A 448 -6.07 22.77 36.98
CA LYS A 448 -4.65 22.49 37.22
C LYS A 448 -4.00 23.44 38.21
N GLY A 449 -4.65 24.55 38.56
CA GLY A 449 -4.13 25.59 39.44
C GLY A 449 -3.22 26.61 38.74
N GLU A 450 -3.16 26.60 37.40
CA GLU A 450 -2.42 27.56 36.58
C GLU A 450 -3.25 28.85 36.39
N VAL A 451 -3.49 29.59 37.47
CA VAL A 451 -4.44 30.72 37.54
C VAL A 451 -4.11 31.81 36.54
N GLU A 452 -2.87 32.29 36.49
CA GLU A 452 -2.46 33.36 35.56
C GLU A 452 -2.69 32.99 34.10
N ALA A 453 -2.34 31.75 33.71
CA ALA A 453 -2.57 31.26 32.37
C ALA A 453 -4.07 31.14 32.04
N SER A 454 -4.90 30.71 33.01
CA SER A 454 -6.35 30.61 32.82
C SER A 454 -7.01 31.99 32.62
N ILE A 455 -6.55 33.03 33.34
CA ILE A 455 -7.05 34.41 33.19
C ILE A 455 -6.83 34.96 31.78
N SER A 456 -5.73 34.62 31.13
CA SER A 456 -5.50 34.99 29.72
C SER A 456 -6.61 34.48 28.81
N HIS A 457 -7.03 33.22 28.99
CA HIS A 457 -8.12 32.62 28.21
C HIS A 457 -9.48 33.19 28.60
N LEU A 458 -9.69 33.58 29.87
CA LEU A 458 -10.89 34.30 30.28
C LEU A 458 -11.00 35.67 29.57
N SER A 459 -9.90 36.37 29.41
CA SER A 459 -9.85 37.66 28.68
C SER A 459 -10.22 37.49 27.20
N SER A 460 -9.70 36.41 26.56
CA SER A 460 -10.10 36.05 25.20
C SER A 460 -11.58 35.74 25.09
N LEU A 461 -12.15 35.03 26.07
CA LEU A 461 -13.58 34.70 26.13
C LEU A 461 -14.47 35.94 26.24
N VAL A 462 -14.11 36.90 27.09
CA VAL A 462 -14.82 38.20 27.21
C VAL A 462 -14.86 38.89 25.85
N THR A 463 -13.71 38.97 25.19
CA THR A 463 -13.58 39.61 23.87
C THR A 463 -14.44 38.90 22.81
N LEU A 464 -14.32 37.60 22.70
CA LEU A 464 -15.04 36.79 21.72
C LEU A 464 -16.55 36.77 22.00
N SER A 465 -16.97 36.57 23.24
CA SER A 465 -18.40 36.55 23.60
C SER A 465 -19.07 37.91 23.43
N GLY A 466 -18.31 39.00 23.52
CA GLY A 466 -18.83 40.37 23.52
C GLY A 466 -19.52 40.71 24.83
N ALA A 467 -19.18 40.04 25.91
CA ALA A 467 -19.66 40.38 27.26
C ALA A 467 -19.18 41.78 27.65
N LYS A 468 -20.10 42.57 28.20
CA LYS A 468 -19.81 43.93 28.65
C LYS A 468 -19.35 43.89 30.11
N THR A 469 -18.19 43.34 30.37
CA THR A 469 -17.64 43.23 31.72
C THR A 469 -16.20 43.74 31.76
N LEU A 470 -15.81 44.33 32.92
CA LEU A 470 -14.43 44.71 33.14
C LEU A 470 -13.68 43.53 33.77
N ILE A 471 -12.49 43.24 33.24
CA ILE A 471 -11.64 42.18 33.76
C ILE A 471 -10.80 42.78 34.92
N LEU A 472 -11.45 42.98 36.08
CA LEU A 472 -10.80 43.30 37.34
C LEU A 472 -10.97 42.09 38.24
N ILE A 473 -9.89 41.41 38.51
CA ILE A 473 -9.90 40.16 39.29
C ILE A 473 -9.11 40.40 40.58
N ASP A 474 -9.82 40.73 41.65
CA ASP A 474 -9.28 40.86 43.00
C ASP A 474 -9.59 39.60 43.84
N LYS A 475 -10.66 38.90 43.51
CA LYS A 475 -11.17 37.71 44.20
C LYS A 475 -11.59 36.61 43.23
N LEU A 476 -11.66 35.38 43.75
CA LEU A 476 -12.23 34.23 42.98
C LEU A 476 -13.65 34.48 42.51
N GLU A 477 -14.45 35.19 43.30
CA GLU A 477 -15.83 35.57 42.95
C GLU A 477 -15.91 36.39 41.68
N ASP A 478 -14.93 37.23 41.39
CA ASP A 478 -14.88 38.07 40.18
C ASP A 478 -14.83 37.22 38.91
N ILE A 479 -14.07 36.13 38.96
CA ILE A 479 -13.99 35.15 37.83
C ILE A 479 -15.37 34.52 37.59
N GLY A 480 -16.07 34.12 38.64
CA GLY A 480 -17.42 33.57 38.55
C GLY A 480 -18.41 34.57 37.95
N ILE A 481 -18.35 35.84 38.38
CA ILE A 481 -19.19 36.91 37.85
C ILE A 481 -18.94 37.12 36.34
N ILE A 482 -17.67 37.19 35.93
CA ILE A 482 -17.27 37.32 34.52
C ILE A 482 -17.81 36.16 33.71
N LEU A 483 -17.73 34.91 34.19
CA LEU A 483 -18.28 33.76 33.52
C LEU A 483 -19.81 33.80 33.40
N TYR A 484 -20.53 34.32 34.39
CA TYR A 484 -21.98 34.55 34.29
C TYR A 484 -22.32 35.56 33.20
N ASP A 485 -21.56 36.65 33.07
CA ASP A 485 -21.75 37.67 32.06
C ASP A 485 -21.45 37.12 30.65
N ILE A 486 -20.41 36.29 30.49
CA ILE A 486 -20.10 35.55 29.27
C ILE A 486 -21.26 34.61 28.91
N THR A 487 -21.78 33.87 29.89
CA THR A 487 -22.93 32.96 29.70
C THR A 487 -24.14 33.69 29.13
N GLU A 488 -24.47 34.84 29.70
CA GLU A 488 -25.59 35.67 29.22
C GLU A 488 -25.36 36.17 27.80
N ALA A 489 -24.16 36.69 27.51
CA ALA A 489 -23.80 37.18 26.19
C ALA A 489 -23.89 36.07 25.13
N LEU A 490 -23.43 34.86 25.40
CA LEU A 490 -23.51 33.69 24.52
C LEU A 490 -24.94 33.21 24.34
N SER A 491 -25.75 33.24 25.42
CA SER A 491 -27.15 32.87 25.36
C SER A 491 -27.97 33.83 24.46
N VAL A 492 -27.73 35.15 24.57
CA VAL A 492 -28.37 36.16 23.72
C VAL A 492 -27.96 35.99 22.26
N LYS A 493 -26.72 35.59 21.97
CA LYS A 493 -26.24 35.30 20.61
C LYS A 493 -26.73 33.96 20.04
N GLY A 494 -27.45 33.17 20.82
CA GLY A 494 -27.94 31.84 20.41
C GLY A 494 -26.94 30.69 20.53
N ASN A 495 -25.74 30.92 21.03
CA ASN A 495 -24.69 29.90 21.23
C ASN A 495 -24.95 29.10 22.52
N ARG A 496 -26.04 28.35 22.53
CA ARG A 496 -26.63 27.71 23.71
C ARG A 496 -25.76 26.66 24.37
N TYR A 497 -25.10 25.83 23.57
CA TYR A 497 -24.19 24.80 24.08
C TYR A 497 -23.00 25.42 24.85
N LEU A 498 -22.36 26.42 24.25
CA LEU A 498 -21.23 27.11 24.86
C LEU A 498 -21.67 27.94 26.11
N ALA A 499 -22.87 28.51 26.06
CA ALA A 499 -23.45 29.16 27.21
C ALA A 499 -23.69 28.19 28.39
N LEU A 500 -24.10 26.96 28.14
CA LEU A 500 -24.24 25.94 29.17
C LEU A 500 -22.89 25.50 29.77
N LEU A 501 -21.86 25.38 28.93
CA LEU A 501 -20.51 25.07 29.42
C LEU A 501 -19.96 26.19 30.32
N THR A 502 -20.09 27.44 29.92
CA THR A 502 -19.66 28.57 30.73
C THR A 502 -20.48 28.73 32.03
N LEU A 503 -21.80 28.47 31.97
CA LEU A 503 -22.64 28.43 33.15
C LEU A 503 -22.19 27.38 34.17
N LYS A 504 -21.87 26.19 33.71
CA LYS A 504 -21.38 25.11 34.55
C LYS A 504 -20.08 25.51 35.26
N LEU A 505 -19.15 26.13 34.57
CA LEU A 505 -17.91 26.65 35.15
C LEU A 505 -18.17 27.79 36.14
N ALA A 506 -19.07 28.73 35.81
CA ALA A 506 -19.44 29.83 36.71
C ALA A 506 -20.01 29.32 38.04
N VAL A 507 -20.93 28.32 37.96
CA VAL A 507 -21.52 27.68 39.16
C VAL A 507 -20.47 26.90 39.95
N GLU A 508 -19.53 26.25 39.30
CA GLU A 508 -18.44 25.52 39.95
C GLU A 508 -17.52 26.46 40.74
N ILE A 509 -17.21 27.64 40.17
CA ILE A 509 -16.27 28.61 40.76
C ILE A 509 -16.96 29.51 41.79
N TYR A 510 -18.17 29.97 41.48
CA TYR A 510 -18.92 30.89 42.38
C TYR A 510 -20.41 30.48 42.46
N PRO A 511 -20.74 29.41 43.23
CA PRO A 511 -22.12 28.92 43.35
C PRO A 511 -23.12 29.94 43.89
N GLN A 512 -22.67 30.82 44.81
CA GLN A 512 -23.52 31.84 45.43
C GLN A 512 -23.98 32.93 44.46
N GLY A 513 -23.26 33.13 43.35
CA GLY A 513 -23.63 34.05 42.27
C GLY A 513 -24.71 33.53 41.35
N PHE A 514 -25.12 32.26 41.47
CA PHE A 514 -26.09 31.64 40.57
C PHE A 514 -27.52 32.15 40.84
N ASP A 515 -28.04 32.97 39.92
CA ASP A 515 -29.46 33.35 39.87
C ASP A 515 -30.23 32.52 38.89
N ARG A 516 -31.01 31.54 39.39
CA ARG A 516 -31.82 30.65 38.54
C ARG A 516 -32.76 31.43 37.62
N LYS A 517 -33.31 32.56 38.05
CA LYS A 517 -34.25 33.35 37.22
C LYS A 517 -33.55 33.96 36.03
N ARG A 518 -32.29 34.35 36.14
CA ARG A 518 -31.46 34.89 35.07
C ARG A 518 -31.23 33.86 33.94
N PHE A 519 -31.15 32.59 34.29
CA PHE A 519 -30.79 31.52 33.33
C PHE A 519 -31.90 30.52 33.01
N VAL A 520 -33.16 30.76 33.45
CA VAL A 520 -34.32 29.90 33.17
C VAL A 520 -34.44 29.53 31.69
N PRO A 521 -34.36 30.49 30.73
CA PRO A 521 -34.52 30.15 29.32
C PRO A 521 -33.47 29.18 28.81
N LEU A 522 -32.23 29.26 29.31
CA LEU A 522 -31.11 28.38 28.96
C LEU A 522 -31.30 26.98 29.56
N LEU A 523 -31.75 26.90 30.81
CA LEU A 523 -31.99 25.66 31.52
C LEU A 523 -33.19 24.86 30.95
N GLU A 524 -34.30 25.51 30.62
CA GLU A 524 -35.48 24.88 30.03
C GLU A 524 -35.19 24.27 28.67
N MET A 525 -34.23 24.83 27.96
CA MET A 525 -33.86 24.34 26.65
C MET A 525 -32.89 23.17 26.73
N ALA A 526 -32.04 23.11 27.74
CA ALA A 526 -31.18 21.96 28.01
C ALA A 526 -31.98 20.70 28.29
N THR A 527 -33.14 20.84 29.02
CA THR A 527 -34.04 19.70 29.33
C THR A 527 -34.76 19.13 28.11
N ARG A 528 -35.03 19.94 27.08
CA ARG A 528 -35.76 19.48 25.89
C ARG A 528 -34.92 18.65 24.90
N HIS A 529 -33.59 18.75 24.95
CA HIS A 529 -32.73 18.15 23.93
C HIS A 529 -31.85 16.98 24.43
N SER A 530 -31.65 16.81 25.71
CA SER A 530 -30.67 15.85 26.24
C SER A 530 -31.26 14.66 27.00
N GLY A 531 -32.57 14.63 27.33
CA GLY A 531 -33.12 13.59 28.18
C GLY A 531 -32.40 13.45 29.55
N THR A 532 -31.43 14.29 29.82
CA THR A 532 -30.64 14.31 31.06
C THR A 532 -31.30 15.21 32.11
N ASP A 533 -31.52 14.62 33.25
CA ASP A 533 -32.15 15.23 34.44
C ASP A 533 -31.35 16.48 34.90
N VAL A 534 -31.77 17.68 34.51
CA VAL A 534 -31.21 18.98 34.94
C VAL A 534 -31.50 19.24 36.45
N ALA A 535 -32.19 18.31 37.13
CA ALA A 535 -32.38 18.33 38.57
C ALA A 535 -31.06 18.22 39.38
N LYS A 536 -29.93 18.01 38.72
CA LYS A 536 -28.61 17.91 39.38
C LYS A 536 -27.72 19.14 39.21
N VAL A 537 -28.24 20.24 38.65
CA VAL A 537 -27.57 21.56 38.81
C VAL A 537 -28.07 22.17 40.11
N PRO A 538 -27.16 22.51 41.07
CA PRO A 538 -27.53 22.97 42.39
C PRO A 538 -28.50 24.16 42.40
#